data_7e4c1e346caab3fd93d7ac4d36e4fe90
#
_entry.id   7e4c1e346caab3fd93d7ac4d36e4fe90
#
_cell.length_a   1.000
_cell.length_b   1.000
_cell.length_c   1.000
_cell.angle_alpha   90.00
_cell.angle_beta   90.00
_cell.angle_gamma   90.00
#
_symmetry.space_group_name_H-M   'P 1'
#
loop_
_entity.id
_entity.type
_entity.pdbx_description
1 polymer ?
#
loop_
_entity_poly.entity_id
_entity_poly.type
_entity_poly.pdbx_seq_one_letter_code
_entity_poly.pdbx_strand_id
1 'polypeptide(L)'
;MLRTFGYLLLAGCTLQAQAKVDATQAARLGQELTPLGGERAGNAAGTIPAWDGGLASPPAGYQPGMHHPDPYAGEAPRFVIDSKNLGQYDKLLTPGYKALLVAHPDYKLRVFPTHRSAAAPQRIYDVTRLNAENGTLIAGGNGVEGAAAGVPFPLPANGLEAIWNHILRYRGEQVHFTTNQAAVLANGSYNLLKLERDIYFVYGRDGMTPGNLENTLFFYKYRVVAPAKLSGSALVVQETLDQVLSIRKAWRFNRGERRVRRLPMLAYDTLQPDSNGLATADVVDSYNGAPDRYEWQLLGKQEMLVPYNSYAVHQKGIPYEQILKASYVNPDLLRYEQHRVWVVEASLRKGFSHPYAKRRFYLDEDSWQILAVDLYDKDGHLSGMQESHPISYYDVPMFGSTLETIYDFVGNRYFVDGLDNNEPMYDFNAPLSPRDFTPQALRREGN
;
A
#
# COMPACT_ATOMS: atom_id res chain seq x y z
N MET A 1 64.35 10.66 25.31
CA MET A 1 62.97 11.20 25.44
C MET A 1 62.44 11.51 24.04
N LEU A 2 61.77 10.59 23.42
CA LEU A 2 61.05 10.82 22.14
C LEU A 2 59.56 10.88 22.44
N ARG A 3 58.92 12.02 22.12
CA ARG A 3 57.46 12.20 22.18
C ARG A 3 56.88 11.85 20.82
N THR A 4 56.12 10.76 20.78
CA THR A 4 55.32 10.36 19.62
C THR A 4 53.99 11.11 19.68
N PHE A 5 53.73 11.97 18.67
CA PHE A 5 52.42 12.61 18.45
C PHE A 5 51.54 11.65 17.64
N GLY A 6 50.48 11.14 18.27
CA GLY A 6 49.45 10.38 17.57
C GLY A 6 48.45 11.34 16.89
N TYR A 7 48.33 11.27 15.58
CA TYR A 7 47.27 11.93 14.82
C TYR A 7 46.01 11.10 14.92
N LEU A 8 44.97 11.66 15.57
CA LEU A 8 43.60 11.15 15.51
C LEU A 8 43.00 11.60 14.16
N LEU A 9 42.82 10.65 13.26
CA LEU A 9 41.99 10.85 12.07
C LEU A 9 40.50 10.84 12.48
N LEU A 10 39.88 12.01 12.55
CA LEU A 10 38.42 12.15 12.57
C LEU A 10 37.91 11.77 11.18
N ALA A 11 37.32 10.60 11.04
CA ALA A 11 36.49 10.25 9.91
C ALA A 11 35.21 11.09 9.95
N GLY A 12 35.22 12.20 9.23
CA GLY A 12 34.03 13.01 9.00
C GLY A 12 33.08 12.21 8.12
N CYS A 13 31.95 11.72 8.68
CA CYS A 13 30.80 11.33 7.88
C CYS A 13 30.29 12.59 7.17
N THR A 14 30.65 12.77 5.94
CA THR A 14 30.00 13.74 5.05
C THR A 14 28.58 13.24 4.82
N LEU A 15 27.61 13.85 5.52
CA LEU A 15 26.22 13.83 5.10
C LEU A 15 26.20 14.43 3.68
N GLN A 16 26.11 13.58 2.67
CA GLN A 16 25.79 14.01 1.32
C GLN A 16 24.40 14.60 1.39
N ALA A 17 24.31 15.93 1.31
CA ALA A 17 23.08 16.63 0.98
C ALA A 17 22.65 16.07 -0.39
N GLN A 18 21.57 15.27 -0.42
CA GLN A 18 21.02 14.78 -1.66
C GLN A 18 20.59 15.98 -2.49
N ALA A 19 21.10 16.06 -3.71
CA ALA A 19 20.75 17.10 -4.64
C ALA A 19 19.24 17.01 -4.92
N LYS A 20 18.51 18.09 -4.64
CA LYS A 20 17.12 18.26 -5.09
C LYS A 20 17.07 18.04 -6.60
N VAL A 21 15.94 17.52 -7.08
CA VAL A 21 15.67 17.45 -8.51
C VAL A 21 15.72 18.87 -9.07
N ASP A 22 16.54 19.11 -10.09
CA ASP A 22 16.61 20.42 -10.72
C ASP A 22 15.36 20.71 -11.57
N ALA A 23 15.14 21.98 -11.87
CA ALA A 23 13.97 22.41 -12.65
C ALA A 23 13.89 21.75 -14.04
N THR A 24 15.03 21.40 -14.64
CA THR A 24 15.08 20.72 -15.95
C THR A 24 14.56 19.28 -15.83
N GLN A 25 14.94 18.59 -14.78
CA GLN A 25 14.43 17.24 -14.51
C GLN A 25 12.94 17.27 -14.12
N ALA A 26 12.52 18.22 -13.27
CA ALA A 26 11.11 18.41 -12.91
C ALA A 26 10.23 18.74 -14.12
N ALA A 27 10.75 19.47 -15.11
CA ALA A 27 10.05 19.81 -16.34
C ALA A 27 9.71 18.58 -17.23
N ARG A 28 10.36 17.43 -17.01
CA ARG A 28 10.05 16.18 -17.72
C ARG A 28 8.72 15.56 -17.27
N LEU A 29 8.25 15.89 -16.06
CA LEU A 29 6.96 15.42 -15.54
C LEU A 29 5.81 15.96 -16.39
N GLY A 30 4.93 15.05 -16.84
CA GLY A 30 3.85 15.36 -17.77
C GLY A 30 4.27 15.48 -19.24
N GLN A 31 5.56 15.32 -19.55
CA GLN A 31 6.11 15.34 -20.91
C GLN A 31 6.63 13.95 -21.29
N GLU A 32 7.91 13.69 -21.08
CA GLU A 32 8.55 12.39 -21.30
C GLU A 32 8.16 11.37 -20.22
N LEU A 33 7.87 11.86 -19.03
CA LEU A 33 7.42 11.09 -17.88
C LEU A 33 5.94 11.31 -17.64
N THR A 34 5.28 10.37 -16.98
CA THR A 34 3.95 10.60 -16.44
C THR A 34 4.02 11.69 -15.36
N PRO A 35 2.92 12.35 -14.99
CA PRO A 35 2.96 13.38 -13.95
C PRO A 35 3.46 12.88 -12.59
N LEU A 36 3.39 11.56 -12.32
CA LEU A 36 3.87 10.93 -11.10
C LEU A 36 5.26 10.29 -11.23
N GLY A 37 5.96 10.46 -12.39
CA GLY A 37 7.35 10.07 -12.59
C GLY A 37 7.56 8.73 -13.29
N GLY A 38 6.51 8.05 -13.73
CA GLY A 38 6.60 6.86 -14.58
C GLY A 38 7.12 7.20 -15.98
N GLU A 39 7.61 6.22 -16.73
CA GLU A 39 7.96 6.39 -18.14
C GLU A 39 6.69 6.49 -18.99
N ARG A 40 6.50 7.60 -19.70
CA ARG A 40 5.29 7.79 -20.51
C ARG A 40 5.23 6.84 -21.70
N ALA A 41 6.36 6.57 -22.33
CA ALA A 41 6.43 5.67 -23.48
C ALA A 41 6.11 4.21 -23.11
N GLY A 42 5.57 3.46 -24.04
CA GLY A 42 5.45 2.01 -23.95
C GLY A 42 6.82 1.32 -23.97
N ASN A 43 6.87 0.03 -23.66
CA ASN A 43 8.10 -0.74 -23.77
C ASN A 43 8.37 -1.21 -25.21
N ALA A 44 9.62 -1.54 -25.50
CA ALA A 44 10.05 -1.98 -26.84
C ALA A 44 9.37 -3.28 -27.30
N ALA A 45 8.94 -4.13 -26.37
CA ALA A 45 8.23 -5.38 -26.69
C ALA A 45 6.74 -5.19 -27.03
N GLY A 46 6.19 -3.96 -26.83
CA GLY A 46 4.78 -3.67 -27.03
C GLY A 46 3.83 -4.35 -26.02
N THR A 47 4.37 -4.90 -24.94
CA THR A 47 3.58 -5.54 -23.88
C THR A 47 3.06 -4.53 -22.85
N ILE A 48 3.74 -3.40 -22.68
CA ILE A 48 3.32 -2.26 -21.86
C ILE A 48 3.05 -1.09 -22.81
N PRO A 49 1.81 -0.60 -22.94
CA PRO A 49 1.48 0.53 -23.82
C PRO A 49 2.03 1.85 -23.28
N ALA A 50 2.05 2.88 -24.13
CA ALA A 50 2.27 4.25 -23.67
C ALA A 50 1.14 4.68 -22.71
N TRP A 51 1.49 5.48 -21.69
CA TRP A 51 0.49 6.04 -20.79
C TRP A 51 -0.28 7.18 -21.49
N ASP A 52 -1.59 7.09 -21.48
CA ASP A 52 -2.52 7.99 -22.18
C ASP A 52 -3.37 8.88 -21.25
N GLY A 53 -3.08 8.86 -19.95
CA GLY A 53 -3.83 9.62 -18.93
C GLY A 53 -4.49 8.73 -17.88
N GLY A 54 -4.55 7.44 -18.12
CA GLY A 54 -5.20 6.48 -17.25
C GLY A 54 -6.74 6.59 -17.27
N LEU A 55 -7.39 5.92 -16.33
CA LEU A 55 -8.85 5.90 -16.22
C LEU A 55 -9.32 7.01 -15.26
N ALA A 56 -9.39 8.24 -15.75
CA ALA A 56 -9.73 9.42 -14.97
C ALA A 56 -11.24 9.76 -14.93
N SER A 57 -12.07 8.98 -15.63
CA SER A 57 -13.51 9.20 -15.72
C SER A 57 -14.27 7.89 -15.69
N PRO A 58 -15.48 7.89 -15.09
CA PRO A 58 -16.31 6.69 -15.04
C PRO A 58 -16.67 6.17 -16.44
N PRO A 59 -16.70 4.85 -16.66
CA PRO A 59 -17.24 4.25 -17.88
C PRO A 59 -18.75 4.47 -17.97
N ALA A 60 -19.28 4.35 -19.19
CA ALA A 60 -20.71 4.49 -19.41
C ALA A 60 -21.52 3.51 -18.55
N GLY A 61 -22.59 4.01 -17.94
CA GLY A 61 -23.49 3.23 -17.08
C GLY A 61 -23.10 3.18 -15.60
N TYR A 62 -21.94 3.71 -15.20
CA TYR A 62 -21.61 3.87 -13.79
C TYR A 62 -22.51 4.92 -13.12
N GLN A 63 -22.92 4.65 -11.90
CA GLN A 63 -23.62 5.60 -11.02
C GLN A 63 -22.93 5.60 -9.65
N PRO A 64 -22.79 6.76 -8.99
CA PRO A 64 -22.22 6.85 -7.64
C PRO A 64 -22.90 5.88 -6.65
N GLY A 65 -22.10 5.20 -5.86
CA GLY A 65 -22.56 4.18 -4.91
C GLY A 65 -22.70 2.76 -5.47
N MET A 66 -22.49 2.56 -6.76
CA MET A 66 -22.33 1.22 -7.34
C MET A 66 -20.92 0.68 -7.10
N HIS A 67 -20.78 -0.64 -6.97
CA HIS A 67 -19.48 -1.29 -7.16
C HIS A 67 -18.97 -0.93 -8.56
N HIS A 68 -17.66 -0.70 -8.66
CA HIS A 68 -17.05 -0.23 -9.90
C HIS A 68 -17.12 -1.31 -10.99
N PRO A 69 -17.89 -1.12 -12.08
CA PRO A 69 -17.89 -2.06 -13.20
C PRO A 69 -16.50 -2.22 -13.79
N ASP A 70 -16.18 -3.44 -14.22
CA ASP A 70 -14.92 -3.73 -14.89
C ASP A 70 -14.91 -3.16 -16.32
N PRO A 71 -14.07 -2.15 -16.63
CA PRO A 71 -13.97 -1.60 -17.98
C PRO A 71 -13.41 -2.61 -18.99
N TYR A 72 -12.80 -3.70 -18.50
CA TYR A 72 -12.10 -4.71 -19.29
C TYR A 72 -12.76 -6.09 -19.19
N ALA A 73 -14.03 -6.17 -18.76
CA ALA A 73 -14.76 -7.42 -18.51
C ALA A 73 -14.83 -8.39 -19.73
N GLY A 74 -14.71 -7.84 -20.95
CA GLY A 74 -14.74 -8.65 -22.19
C GLY A 74 -13.41 -9.29 -22.56
N GLU A 75 -12.32 -9.03 -21.83
CA GLU A 75 -11.00 -9.51 -22.20
C GLU A 75 -10.73 -10.94 -21.72
N ALA A 76 -10.06 -11.71 -22.57
CA ALA A 76 -9.52 -13.01 -22.22
C ALA A 76 -8.04 -12.89 -21.80
N PRO A 77 -7.54 -13.78 -20.91
CA PRO A 77 -6.13 -13.83 -20.62
C PRO A 77 -5.31 -14.07 -21.90
N ARG A 78 -4.21 -13.36 -22.07
CA ARG A 78 -3.24 -13.62 -23.15
C ARG A 78 -2.55 -14.96 -22.98
N PHE A 79 -2.23 -15.30 -21.75
CA PHE A 79 -1.64 -16.58 -21.35
C PHE A 79 -1.88 -16.83 -19.85
N VAL A 80 -1.65 -18.07 -19.45
CA VAL A 80 -1.75 -18.51 -18.07
C VAL A 80 -0.43 -19.12 -17.64
N ILE A 81 0.05 -18.73 -16.46
CA ILE A 81 1.26 -19.27 -15.86
C ILE A 81 0.87 -20.21 -14.71
N ASP A 82 1.45 -21.40 -14.71
CA ASP A 82 1.32 -22.42 -13.67
C ASP A 82 2.69 -23.03 -13.31
N SER A 83 2.71 -24.03 -12.44
CA SER A 83 3.93 -24.71 -12.02
C SER A 83 4.70 -25.38 -13.16
N LYS A 84 4.08 -25.67 -14.32
CA LYS A 84 4.69 -26.39 -15.45
C LYS A 84 5.43 -25.46 -16.39
N ASN A 85 4.99 -24.19 -16.50
CA ASN A 85 5.56 -23.23 -17.46
C ASN A 85 6.22 -22.00 -16.81
N LEU A 86 6.20 -21.88 -15.48
CA LEU A 86 6.73 -20.69 -14.77
C LEU A 86 8.18 -20.34 -15.15
N GLY A 87 9.00 -21.31 -15.50
CA GLY A 87 10.39 -21.09 -15.91
C GLY A 87 10.54 -20.24 -17.18
N GLN A 88 9.51 -20.20 -18.06
CA GLN A 88 9.51 -19.34 -19.26
C GLN A 88 9.34 -17.86 -18.90
N TYR A 89 8.79 -17.58 -17.70
CA TYR A 89 8.47 -16.25 -17.22
C TYR A 89 9.30 -15.83 -15.99
N ASP A 90 10.41 -16.52 -15.75
CA ASP A 90 11.22 -16.39 -14.54
C ASP A 90 11.60 -14.93 -14.21
N LYS A 91 11.92 -14.14 -15.23
CA LYS A 91 12.31 -12.73 -15.08
C LYS A 91 11.16 -11.79 -14.78
N LEU A 92 9.93 -12.21 -15.04
CA LEU A 92 8.71 -11.42 -14.82
C LEU A 92 8.01 -11.76 -13.50
N LEU A 93 8.41 -12.81 -12.81
CA LEU A 93 7.80 -13.30 -11.59
C LEU A 93 8.64 -12.94 -10.37
N THR A 94 7.97 -12.46 -9.31
CA THR A 94 8.61 -12.28 -8.02
C THR A 94 8.96 -13.63 -7.39
N PRO A 95 9.94 -13.72 -6.47
CA PRO A 95 10.18 -14.90 -5.66
C PRO A 95 8.91 -15.47 -5.00
N GLY A 96 8.03 -14.59 -4.49
CA GLY A 96 6.75 -14.98 -3.88
C GLY A 96 5.82 -15.72 -4.83
N TYR A 97 5.63 -15.20 -6.06
CA TYR A 97 4.80 -15.89 -7.06
C TYR A 97 5.37 -17.24 -7.46
N LYS A 98 6.68 -17.34 -7.63
CA LYS A 98 7.32 -18.63 -7.92
C LYS A 98 7.07 -19.64 -6.81
N ALA A 99 7.23 -19.22 -5.55
CA ALA A 99 6.97 -20.07 -4.40
C ALA A 99 5.50 -20.53 -4.35
N LEU A 100 4.55 -19.61 -4.57
CA LEU A 100 3.12 -19.93 -4.56
C LEU A 100 2.73 -20.91 -5.67
N LEU A 101 3.24 -20.70 -6.90
CA LEU A 101 3.00 -21.59 -8.04
C LEU A 101 3.61 -23.00 -7.84
N VAL A 102 4.77 -23.09 -7.20
CA VAL A 102 5.42 -24.38 -6.91
C VAL A 102 4.69 -25.11 -5.78
N ALA A 103 4.28 -24.39 -4.73
CA ALA A 103 3.59 -24.99 -3.58
C ALA A 103 2.17 -25.46 -3.94
N HIS A 104 1.50 -24.82 -4.89
CA HIS A 104 0.12 -25.08 -5.24
C HIS A 104 -0.04 -25.31 -6.75
N PRO A 105 0.03 -26.58 -7.23
CA PRO A 105 -0.07 -26.89 -8.66
C PRO A 105 -1.35 -26.46 -9.35
N ASP A 106 -2.44 -26.27 -8.58
CA ASP A 106 -3.74 -25.78 -9.07
C ASP A 106 -3.82 -24.24 -9.11
N TYR A 107 -2.85 -23.55 -8.50
CA TYR A 107 -2.76 -22.10 -8.56
C TYR A 107 -2.22 -21.66 -9.92
N LYS A 108 -2.72 -20.55 -10.43
CA LYS A 108 -2.31 -20.00 -11.73
C LYS A 108 -2.38 -18.48 -11.73
N LEU A 109 -1.52 -17.85 -12.51
CA LEU A 109 -1.59 -16.43 -12.83
C LEU A 109 -2.22 -16.27 -14.21
N ARG A 110 -3.36 -15.61 -14.27
CA ARG A 110 -4.05 -15.25 -15.53
C ARG A 110 -3.54 -13.89 -15.98
N VAL A 111 -2.74 -13.85 -17.02
CA VAL A 111 -2.11 -12.63 -17.51
C VAL A 111 -2.93 -12.03 -18.64
N PHE A 112 -3.35 -10.80 -18.46
CA PHE A 112 -4.21 -10.05 -19.36
C PHE A 112 -3.42 -8.98 -20.12
N PRO A 113 -4.03 -8.34 -21.15
CA PRO A 113 -3.47 -7.13 -21.74
C PRO A 113 -3.24 -6.05 -20.69
N THR A 114 -2.13 -5.35 -20.81
CA THR A 114 -1.78 -4.27 -19.88
C THR A 114 -2.58 -3.01 -20.16
N HIS A 115 -3.24 -2.47 -19.13
CA HIS A 115 -3.89 -1.18 -19.14
C HIS A 115 -3.33 -0.31 -18.02
N ARG A 116 -2.66 0.78 -18.39
CA ARG A 116 -2.08 1.74 -17.43
C ARG A 116 -3.17 2.67 -16.93
N SER A 117 -4.11 2.11 -16.16
CA SER A 117 -5.35 2.77 -15.74
C SER A 117 -5.19 3.72 -14.55
N ALA A 118 -4.04 3.70 -13.86
CA ALA A 118 -3.79 4.58 -12.74
C ALA A 118 -3.90 6.05 -13.13
N ALA A 119 -4.72 6.81 -12.40
CA ALA A 119 -4.95 8.23 -12.58
C ALA A 119 -5.11 8.94 -11.23
N ALA A 120 -4.87 10.25 -11.23
CA ALA A 120 -5.12 11.13 -10.10
C ALA A 120 -5.74 12.46 -10.59
N PRO A 121 -6.38 13.26 -9.71
CA PRO A 121 -6.86 14.58 -10.06
C PRO A 121 -5.73 15.49 -10.56
N GLN A 122 -6.02 16.39 -11.51
CA GLN A 122 -5.02 17.30 -12.09
C GLN A 122 -4.26 18.09 -11.01
N ARG A 123 -4.93 18.55 -9.96
CA ARG A 123 -4.29 19.26 -8.84
C ARG A 123 -3.16 18.45 -8.19
N ILE A 124 -3.29 17.11 -8.14
CA ILE A 124 -2.26 16.22 -7.58
C ILE A 124 -1.04 16.19 -8.51
N TYR A 125 -1.25 16.20 -9.82
CA TYR A 125 -0.18 16.28 -10.80
C TYR A 125 0.57 17.62 -10.72
N ASP A 126 -0.18 18.71 -10.60
CA ASP A 126 0.38 20.08 -10.52
C ASP A 126 1.24 20.23 -9.25
N VAL A 127 0.74 19.75 -8.10
CA VAL A 127 1.47 19.83 -6.82
C VAL A 127 2.65 18.85 -6.80
N THR A 128 2.56 17.68 -7.42
CA THR A 128 3.68 16.73 -7.52
C THR A 128 4.87 17.37 -8.24
N ARG A 129 4.63 18.16 -9.28
CA ARG A 129 5.70 18.90 -9.96
C ARG A 129 6.40 19.92 -9.05
N LEU A 130 5.64 20.62 -8.21
CA LEU A 130 6.21 21.54 -7.21
C LEU A 130 6.97 20.78 -6.11
N ASN A 131 6.43 19.64 -5.67
CA ASN A 131 7.07 18.79 -4.68
C ASN A 131 8.42 18.25 -5.17
N ALA A 132 8.55 17.90 -6.46
CA ALA A 132 9.79 17.41 -7.05
C ALA A 132 10.98 18.37 -6.82
N GLU A 133 10.73 19.68 -6.87
CA GLU A 133 11.75 20.70 -6.65
C GLU A 133 11.98 21.05 -5.18
N ASN A 134 10.98 20.83 -4.31
CA ASN A 134 10.96 21.33 -2.93
C ASN A 134 11.01 20.23 -1.88
N GLY A 135 10.52 19.03 -2.20
CA GLY A 135 10.46 17.90 -1.27
C GLY A 135 11.84 17.46 -0.81
N THR A 136 12.00 17.25 0.48
CA THR A 136 13.23 16.72 1.10
C THR A 136 12.89 15.76 2.21
N LEU A 137 13.76 14.76 2.42
CA LEU A 137 13.66 13.89 3.60
C LEU A 137 14.12 14.69 4.84
N ILE A 138 13.36 14.58 5.92
CA ILE A 138 13.78 15.06 7.24
C ILE A 138 15.02 14.26 7.69
N ALA A 139 15.89 14.86 8.49
CA ALA A 139 17.08 14.21 9.03
C ALA A 139 16.75 12.83 9.64
N GLY A 140 17.44 11.79 9.18
CA GLY A 140 17.18 10.40 9.54
C GLY A 140 16.11 9.70 8.70
N GLY A 141 15.45 10.38 7.76
CA GLY A 141 14.52 9.78 6.78
C GLY A 141 13.13 9.45 7.31
N ASN A 142 12.78 9.85 8.54
CA ASN A 142 11.51 9.49 9.19
C ASN A 142 10.39 10.51 8.98
N GLY A 143 10.48 11.30 7.93
CA GLY A 143 9.49 12.28 7.54
C GLY A 143 9.90 13.00 6.27
N VAL A 144 8.99 13.83 5.78
CA VAL A 144 9.15 14.62 4.56
C VAL A 144 8.80 16.07 4.89
N GLU A 145 9.60 17.00 4.39
CA GLU A 145 9.32 18.44 4.44
C GLU A 145 9.33 19.04 3.03
N GLY A 146 8.77 20.23 2.88
CA GLY A 146 8.71 20.93 1.59
C GLY A 146 7.70 20.35 0.58
N ALA A 147 6.94 19.30 0.93
CA ALA A 147 5.94 18.68 0.09
C ALA A 147 4.59 18.55 0.79
N ALA A 148 3.50 18.60 0.02
CA ALA A 148 2.14 18.35 0.46
C ALA A 148 1.26 17.86 -0.70
N ALA A 149 0.14 17.22 -0.38
CA ALA A 149 -0.93 16.76 -1.27
C ALA A 149 -0.54 15.76 -2.37
N GLY A 150 0.58 15.94 -3.04
CA GLY A 150 1.05 15.08 -4.12
C GLY A 150 2.23 14.20 -3.73
N VAL A 151 2.74 13.43 -4.69
CA VAL A 151 3.94 12.59 -4.51
C VAL A 151 5.16 13.48 -4.21
N PRO A 152 5.91 13.21 -3.12
CA PRO A 152 7.02 14.08 -2.75
C PRO A 152 8.27 13.92 -3.63
N PHE A 153 8.55 12.71 -4.14
CA PHE A 153 9.78 12.38 -4.85
C PHE A 153 9.49 11.61 -6.15
N PRO A 154 8.82 12.22 -7.17
CA PRO A 154 8.45 11.50 -8.38
C PRO A 154 9.66 10.94 -9.15
N LEU A 155 10.86 11.42 -8.86
CA LEU A 155 12.14 10.94 -9.37
C LEU A 155 13.04 10.53 -8.19
N PRO A 156 12.76 9.40 -7.52
CA PRO A 156 13.43 9.04 -6.28
C PRO A 156 14.88 8.67 -6.53
N ALA A 157 15.78 9.15 -5.68
CA ALA A 157 17.20 8.82 -5.70
C ALA A 157 17.55 7.61 -4.83
N ASN A 158 16.67 7.20 -3.93
CA ASN A 158 16.91 6.10 -2.98
C ASN A 158 15.60 5.40 -2.55
N GLY A 159 15.75 4.31 -1.79
CA GLY A 159 14.60 3.50 -1.35
C GLY A 159 13.70 4.22 -0.35
N LEU A 160 14.23 5.14 0.47
CA LEU A 160 13.42 5.95 1.40
C LEU A 160 12.48 6.89 0.65
N GLU A 161 12.97 7.57 -0.38
CA GLU A 161 12.13 8.44 -1.21
C GLU A 161 11.02 7.65 -1.91
N ALA A 162 11.35 6.46 -2.43
CA ALA A 162 10.36 5.61 -3.09
C ALA A 162 9.28 5.12 -2.11
N ILE A 163 9.63 4.71 -0.89
CA ILE A 163 8.63 4.26 0.08
C ILE A 163 7.79 5.43 0.61
N TRP A 164 8.36 6.63 0.74
CA TRP A 164 7.59 7.82 1.09
C TRP A 164 6.60 8.21 0.00
N ASN A 165 6.91 7.98 -1.28
CA ASN A 165 5.95 8.15 -2.36
C ASN A 165 4.73 7.25 -2.18
N HIS A 166 4.94 5.98 -1.81
CA HIS A 166 3.83 5.09 -1.48
C HIS A 166 3.01 5.59 -0.30
N ILE A 167 3.65 5.94 0.81
CA ILE A 167 2.96 6.41 2.02
C ILE A 167 2.13 7.67 1.76
N LEU A 168 2.66 8.58 0.92
CA LEU A 168 2.09 9.92 0.67
C LEU A 168 1.31 10.03 -0.65
N ARG A 169 1.15 8.94 -1.41
CA ARG A 169 0.35 8.96 -2.63
C ARG A 169 -1.09 9.39 -2.36
N TYR A 170 -1.75 9.91 -3.37
CA TYR A 170 -3.15 10.32 -3.26
C TYR A 170 -4.06 9.09 -3.11
N ARG A 171 -4.94 9.12 -2.11
CA ARG A 171 -5.93 8.07 -1.79
C ARG A 171 -7.34 8.65 -1.56
N GLY A 172 -7.65 9.77 -2.21
CA GLY A 172 -8.83 10.56 -1.88
C GLY A 172 -8.57 11.55 -0.73
N GLU A 173 -9.59 12.27 -0.33
CA GLU A 173 -9.52 13.20 0.80
C GLU A 173 -10.11 12.62 2.08
N GLN A 174 -11.12 11.76 1.91
CA GLN A 174 -11.77 11.03 3.00
C GLN A 174 -12.53 9.84 2.42
N VAL A 175 -12.80 8.85 3.25
CA VAL A 175 -13.62 7.71 2.86
C VAL A 175 -14.26 7.03 4.07
N HIS A 176 -15.53 6.67 3.93
CA HIS A 176 -16.25 5.75 4.80
C HIS A 176 -16.50 4.45 4.05
N PHE A 177 -16.20 3.31 4.64
CA PHE A 177 -16.38 2.03 3.99
C PHE A 177 -16.54 0.87 4.98
N THR A 178 -17.20 -0.18 4.53
CA THR A 178 -17.35 -1.43 5.28
C THR A 178 -16.71 -2.56 4.50
N THR A 179 -15.86 -3.34 5.15
CA THR A 179 -15.24 -4.52 4.57
C THR A 179 -15.17 -5.66 5.58
N ASN A 180 -14.94 -6.86 5.07
CA ASN A 180 -14.62 -8.02 5.90
C ASN A 180 -13.14 -8.38 5.75
N GLN A 181 -12.57 -8.92 6.82
CA GLN A 181 -11.25 -9.54 6.83
C GLN A 181 -11.33 -10.96 7.37
N ALA A 182 -10.38 -11.81 7.00
CA ALA A 182 -10.31 -13.18 7.47
C ALA A 182 -8.87 -13.69 7.47
N ALA A 183 -8.55 -14.53 8.47
CA ALA A 183 -7.40 -15.43 8.40
C ALA A 183 -7.92 -16.80 7.95
N VAL A 184 -7.49 -17.23 6.77
CA VAL A 184 -7.86 -18.51 6.17
C VAL A 184 -6.79 -19.53 6.52
N LEU A 185 -7.20 -20.60 7.21
CA LEU A 185 -6.31 -21.66 7.66
C LEU A 185 -6.02 -22.68 6.56
N ALA A 186 -5.00 -23.52 6.74
CA ALA A 186 -4.60 -24.52 5.77
C ALA A 186 -5.71 -25.52 5.36
N ASN A 187 -6.68 -25.76 6.25
CA ASN A 187 -7.85 -26.57 5.95
C ASN A 187 -9.00 -25.81 5.25
N GLY A 188 -8.78 -24.53 4.91
CA GLY A 188 -9.78 -23.67 4.28
C GLY A 188 -10.80 -23.05 5.23
N SER A 189 -10.75 -23.33 6.54
CA SER A 189 -11.65 -22.70 7.50
C SER A 189 -11.24 -21.25 7.79
N TYR A 190 -12.23 -20.39 8.00
CA TYR A 190 -12.02 -18.98 8.34
C TYR A 190 -13.20 -18.43 9.16
N ASN A 191 -12.96 -17.31 9.82
CA ASN A 191 -13.99 -16.49 10.44
C ASN A 191 -13.91 -15.09 9.87
N LEU A 192 -15.05 -14.50 9.53
CA LEU A 192 -15.12 -13.12 9.06
C LEU A 192 -15.14 -12.14 10.22
N LEU A 193 -14.34 -11.10 10.11
CA LEU A 193 -14.43 -9.92 10.96
C LEU A 193 -14.89 -8.74 10.10
N LYS A 194 -16.13 -8.29 10.33
CA LYS A 194 -16.70 -7.12 9.64
C LYS A 194 -16.30 -5.85 10.33
N LEU A 195 -15.71 -4.94 9.59
CA LEU A 195 -15.23 -3.65 10.04
C LEU A 195 -15.89 -2.52 9.25
N GLU A 196 -16.40 -1.56 9.96
CA GLU A 196 -16.77 -0.24 9.44
C GLU A 196 -15.60 0.72 9.71
N ARG A 197 -15.16 1.43 8.70
CA ARG A 197 -13.92 2.22 8.71
C ARG A 197 -14.14 3.62 8.18
N ASP A 198 -13.45 4.57 8.80
CA ASP A 198 -13.36 5.96 8.36
C ASP A 198 -11.90 6.36 8.23
N ILE A 199 -11.54 7.02 7.14
CA ILE A 199 -10.23 7.64 6.96
C ILE A 199 -10.44 9.09 6.53
N TYR A 200 -9.67 9.99 7.14
CA TYR A 200 -9.59 11.39 6.78
C TYR A 200 -8.14 11.71 6.44
N PHE A 201 -7.85 11.84 5.14
CA PHE A 201 -6.49 12.06 4.63
C PHE A 201 -6.14 13.54 4.69
N VAL A 202 -5.39 13.96 5.71
CA VAL A 202 -4.99 15.36 5.85
C VAL A 202 -4.02 15.76 4.76
N TYR A 203 -2.99 14.94 4.51
CA TYR A 203 -1.94 15.23 3.52
C TYR A 203 -2.49 15.44 2.11
N GLY A 204 -3.44 14.62 1.66
CA GLY A 204 -3.96 14.60 0.28
C GLY A 204 -5.03 15.65 -0.03
N ARG A 205 -5.45 16.46 0.94
CA ARG A 205 -6.58 17.39 0.80
C ARG A 205 -6.28 18.58 -0.11
N ASP A 206 -7.34 19.09 -0.72
CA ASP A 206 -7.25 20.35 -1.45
C ASP A 206 -6.86 21.52 -0.53
N GLY A 207 -6.08 22.45 -1.04
CA GLY A 207 -5.54 23.59 -0.28
C GLY A 207 -4.46 23.22 0.75
N MET A 208 -4.03 21.96 0.85
CA MET A 208 -2.95 21.57 1.74
C MET A 208 -1.61 22.04 1.23
N THR A 209 -0.84 22.66 2.11
CA THR A 209 0.52 23.14 1.88
C THR A 209 1.47 22.61 2.95
N PRO A 210 2.79 22.62 2.73
CA PRO A 210 3.73 22.23 3.77
C PRO A 210 3.60 23.03 5.07
N GLY A 211 3.17 24.29 4.99
CA GLY A 211 3.04 25.20 6.13
C GLY A 211 1.81 24.95 7.01
N ASN A 212 0.75 24.29 6.49
CA ASN A 212 -0.48 24.04 7.23
C ASN A 212 -0.75 22.56 7.56
N LEU A 213 0.21 21.68 7.28
CA LEU A 213 0.11 20.23 7.55
C LEU A 213 0.13 19.88 9.06
N GLU A 214 0.70 20.71 9.91
CA GLU A 214 0.79 20.53 11.36
C GLU A 214 1.27 19.12 11.78
N ASN A 215 2.23 18.55 11.02
CA ASN A 215 2.75 17.19 11.22
C ASN A 215 1.67 16.09 11.22
N THR A 216 0.53 16.29 10.58
CA THR A 216 -0.56 15.31 10.53
C THR A 216 -0.68 14.69 9.15
N LEU A 217 -0.64 13.37 9.06
CA LEU A 217 -0.74 12.62 7.81
C LEU A 217 -2.19 12.25 7.50
N PHE A 218 -2.81 11.51 8.40
CA PHE A 218 -4.23 11.14 8.32
C PHE A 218 -4.79 10.78 9.69
N PHE A 219 -6.11 10.70 9.76
CA PHE A 219 -6.85 10.09 10.87
C PHE A 219 -7.54 8.83 10.37
N TYR A 220 -7.50 7.79 11.18
CA TYR A 220 -8.13 6.50 10.90
C TYR A 220 -8.97 6.06 12.08
N LYS A 221 -10.15 5.50 11.80
CA LYS A 221 -11.02 4.89 12.79
C LYS A 221 -11.60 3.60 12.21
N TYR A 222 -11.73 2.58 13.04
CA TYR A 222 -12.60 1.46 12.72
C TYR A 222 -13.48 1.08 13.91
N ARG A 223 -14.60 0.45 13.58
CA ARG A 223 -15.52 -0.19 14.51
C ARG A 223 -15.81 -1.61 14.04
N VAL A 224 -15.73 -2.58 14.96
CA VAL A 224 -16.12 -3.95 14.69
C VAL A 224 -17.65 -4.03 14.66
N VAL A 225 -18.21 -4.52 13.55
CA VAL A 225 -19.65 -4.73 13.35
C VAL A 225 -20.05 -6.15 13.65
N ALA A 226 -19.27 -7.12 13.20
CA ALA A 226 -19.47 -8.54 13.40
C ALA A 226 -18.13 -9.26 13.59
N PRO A 227 -18.09 -10.41 14.28
CA PRO A 227 -19.19 -11.12 14.95
C PRO A 227 -19.67 -10.42 16.23
N ALA A 228 -20.85 -10.79 16.71
CA ALA A 228 -21.50 -10.17 17.89
C ALA A 228 -20.60 -10.14 19.14
N LYS A 229 -19.75 -11.14 19.33
CA LYS A 229 -18.78 -11.21 20.45
C LYS A 229 -17.79 -10.03 20.49
N LEU A 230 -17.39 -9.50 19.32
CA LEU A 230 -16.41 -8.44 19.16
C LEU A 230 -17.06 -7.09 18.79
N SER A 231 -18.32 -7.12 18.39
CA SER A 231 -19.07 -5.95 17.93
C SER A 231 -19.05 -4.82 18.96
N GLY A 232 -18.83 -3.59 18.47
CA GLY A 232 -18.69 -2.37 19.27
C GLY A 232 -17.28 -2.10 19.79
N SER A 233 -16.32 -3.03 19.61
CA SER A 233 -14.90 -2.69 19.79
C SER A 233 -14.44 -1.73 18.69
N ALA A 234 -13.65 -0.71 19.04
CA ALA A 234 -13.24 0.30 18.08
C ALA A 234 -11.82 0.82 18.35
N LEU A 235 -11.20 1.38 17.31
CA LEU A 235 -9.87 1.97 17.37
C LEU A 235 -9.91 3.34 16.67
N VAL A 236 -9.17 4.30 17.20
CA VAL A 236 -8.81 5.55 16.54
C VAL A 236 -7.29 5.67 16.49
N VAL A 237 -6.77 6.08 15.35
CA VAL A 237 -5.36 6.38 15.11
C VAL A 237 -5.25 7.79 14.54
N GLN A 238 -4.32 8.57 15.07
CA GLN A 238 -3.86 9.84 14.51
C GLN A 238 -2.42 9.63 14.05
N GLU A 239 -2.23 9.62 12.74
CA GLU A 239 -0.93 9.36 12.12
C GLU A 239 -0.18 10.65 11.86
N THR A 240 1.12 10.64 12.14
CA THR A 240 2.00 11.79 11.97
C THR A 240 2.94 11.60 10.80
N LEU A 241 3.32 12.71 10.15
CA LEU A 241 4.27 12.72 9.04
C LEU A 241 5.71 12.52 9.55
N ASP A 242 6.16 13.39 10.46
CA ASP A 242 7.42 13.20 11.20
C ASP A 242 7.15 12.47 12.50
N GLN A 243 7.44 11.18 12.51
CA GLN A 243 7.19 10.29 13.64
C GLN A 243 8.29 10.35 14.71
N VAL A 244 9.42 11.02 14.44
CA VAL A 244 10.45 11.33 15.45
C VAL A 244 10.02 12.53 16.28
N LEU A 245 9.50 13.57 15.62
CA LEU A 245 8.96 14.75 16.31
C LEU A 245 7.74 14.39 17.17
N SER A 246 6.85 13.55 16.66
CA SER A 246 5.65 13.10 17.37
C SER A 246 5.22 11.72 16.84
N ILE A 247 5.30 10.72 17.70
CA ILE A 247 4.86 9.37 17.36
C ILE A 247 3.36 9.30 17.14
N ARG A 248 2.91 8.34 16.35
CA ARG A 248 1.51 7.92 16.16
C ARG A 248 0.77 7.87 17.49
N LYS A 249 -0.45 8.39 17.53
CA LYS A 249 -1.34 8.34 18.68
C LYS A 249 -2.49 7.38 18.40
N ALA A 250 -2.76 6.44 19.30
CA ALA A 250 -3.83 5.47 19.14
C ALA A 250 -4.63 5.27 20.43
N TRP A 251 -5.94 5.05 20.28
CA TRP A 251 -6.87 4.74 21.37
C TRP A 251 -7.79 3.61 20.96
N ARG A 252 -8.00 2.68 21.88
CA ARG A 252 -8.94 1.57 21.71
C ARG A 252 -10.09 1.68 22.67
N PHE A 253 -11.30 1.52 22.18
CA PHE A 253 -12.48 1.26 22.98
C PHE A 253 -12.70 -0.25 23.09
N ASN A 254 -12.81 -0.75 24.32
CA ASN A 254 -13.18 -2.11 24.59
C ASN A 254 -14.62 -2.12 25.13
N ARG A 255 -15.55 -2.75 24.39
CA ARG A 255 -16.95 -2.84 24.76
C ARG A 255 -17.16 -3.55 26.10
N GLY A 256 -16.42 -4.63 26.39
CA GLY A 256 -16.52 -5.38 27.63
C GLY A 256 -16.17 -4.55 28.87
N GLU A 257 -15.20 -3.64 28.74
CA GLU A 257 -14.78 -2.76 29.81
C GLU A 257 -15.49 -1.39 29.79
N ARG A 258 -16.17 -1.04 28.71
CA ARG A 258 -16.78 0.29 28.44
C ARG A 258 -15.80 1.44 28.64
N ARG A 259 -14.54 1.22 28.28
CA ARG A 259 -13.46 2.20 28.48
C ARG A 259 -12.63 2.42 27.23
N VAL A 260 -12.26 3.69 27.02
CA VAL A 260 -11.24 4.07 26.06
C VAL A 260 -9.88 4.02 26.77
N ARG A 261 -8.95 3.26 26.18
CA ARG A 261 -7.56 3.20 26.63
C ARG A 261 -6.65 3.77 25.56
N ARG A 262 -5.71 4.60 25.94
CA ARG A 262 -4.60 4.98 25.06
C ARG A 262 -3.69 3.77 24.87
N LEU A 263 -3.28 3.53 23.63
CA LEU A 263 -2.24 2.57 23.28
C LEU A 263 -0.92 3.33 23.17
N PRO A 264 -0.07 3.35 24.21
CA PRO A 264 1.10 4.23 24.23
C PRO A 264 2.15 3.87 23.19
N MET A 265 2.17 2.60 22.76
CA MET A 265 2.98 2.15 21.63
C MET A 265 2.16 1.13 20.84
N LEU A 266 1.47 1.61 19.79
CA LEU A 266 1.06 0.73 18.71
C LEU A 266 2.30 0.54 17.83
N ALA A 267 3.20 -0.33 18.27
CA ALA A 267 4.41 -0.62 17.52
C ALA A 267 4.08 -1.23 16.17
N TYR A 268 4.89 -0.96 15.16
CA TYR A 268 4.64 -1.41 13.79
C TYR A 268 4.62 -2.93 13.65
N ASP A 269 5.34 -3.65 14.51
CA ASP A 269 5.36 -5.11 14.63
C ASP A 269 4.25 -5.68 15.54
N THR A 270 3.36 -4.84 16.07
CA THR A 270 2.21 -5.30 16.85
C THR A 270 1.28 -6.11 15.94
N LEU A 271 0.97 -7.34 16.34
CA LEU A 271 0.03 -8.18 15.61
C LEU A 271 -1.37 -7.59 15.64
N GLN A 272 -2.02 -7.57 14.49
CA GLN A 272 -3.41 -7.16 14.38
C GLN A 272 -4.32 -8.19 15.06
N PRO A 273 -5.35 -7.75 15.79
CA PRO A 273 -6.37 -8.64 16.31
C PRO A 273 -6.99 -9.50 15.21
N ASP A 274 -7.31 -10.73 15.55
CA ASP A 274 -8.00 -11.68 14.65
C ASP A 274 -7.30 -12.02 13.33
N SER A 275 -6.02 -11.61 13.18
CA SER A 275 -5.19 -11.99 12.03
C SER A 275 -4.51 -13.36 12.17
N ASN A 276 -4.73 -14.06 13.27
CA ASN A 276 -4.01 -15.30 13.63
C ASN A 276 -2.46 -15.18 13.54
N GLY A 277 -1.95 -13.99 13.86
CA GLY A 277 -0.52 -13.69 13.80
C GLY A 277 0.05 -13.42 12.41
N LEU A 278 -0.80 -13.31 11.38
CA LEU A 278 -0.36 -13.11 9.99
C LEU A 278 -0.14 -11.65 9.62
N ALA A 279 -0.84 -10.72 10.27
CA ALA A 279 -0.75 -9.31 9.97
C ALA A 279 -0.16 -8.50 11.13
N THR A 280 0.85 -7.69 10.86
CA THR A 280 1.38 -6.68 11.77
C THR A 280 0.71 -5.31 11.52
N ALA A 281 0.90 -4.35 12.40
CA ALA A 281 0.27 -3.04 12.27
C ALA A 281 0.77 -2.23 11.05
N ASP A 282 1.97 -2.56 10.56
CA ASP A 282 2.60 -1.86 9.42
C ASP A 282 2.35 -2.49 8.04
N VAL A 283 1.60 -3.60 7.97
CA VAL A 283 1.28 -4.23 6.68
C VAL A 283 0.01 -3.67 6.03
N VAL A 284 -0.73 -2.83 6.73
CA VAL A 284 -1.91 -2.13 6.17
C VAL A 284 -1.47 -1.31 4.95
N ASP A 285 -2.24 -1.39 3.86
CA ASP A 285 -1.90 -0.74 2.60
C ASP A 285 -0.52 -1.18 2.08
N SER A 286 -0.20 -2.47 2.28
CA SER A 286 1.09 -3.13 2.01
C SER A 286 2.28 -2.60 2.81
N TYR A 287 2.31 -1.31 3.16
CA TYR A 287 3.25 -0.70 4.11
C TYR A 287 2.71 0.61 4.67
N ASN A 288 2.56 0.66 5.99
CA ASN A 288 2.12 1.86 6.71
C ASN A 288 2.83 1.99 8.07
N GLY A 289 4.00 2.58 8.06
CA GLY A 289 4.79 2.76 9.26
C GLY A 289 5.95 3.72 9.07
N ALA A 290 6.61 4.09 10.19
CA ALA A 290 7.86 4.82 10.09
C ALA A 290 8.93 3.93 9.46
N PRO A 291 9.70 4.44 8.52
CA PRO A 291 10.73 3.66 7.82
C PRO A 291 12.01 3.48 8.66
N ASP A 292 12.03 3.86 9.94
CA ASP A 292 13.19 3.94 10.83
C ASP A 292 13.84 2.59 11.17
N ARG A 293 13.06 1.50 11.14
CA ARG A 293 13.55 0.16 11.49
C ARG A 293 14.35 -0.54 10.41
N TYR A 294 14.27 -0.04 9.16
CA TYR A 294 14.88 -0.67 8.00
C TYR A 294 15.92 0.24 7.34
N GLU A 295 16.88 -0.39 6.71
CA GLU A 295 17.73 0.22 5.69
C GLU A 295 17.06 -0.01 4.35
N TRP A 296 16.91 1.06 3.57
CA TRP A 296 16.13 1.07 2.34
C TRP A 296 17.05 1.24 1.14
N GLN A 297 16.99 0.30 0.20
CA GLN A 297 17.75 0.32 -1.03
C GLN A 297 16.81 0.37 -2.23
N LEU A 298 17.06 1.29 -3.15
CA LEU A 298 16.39 1.33 -4.46
C LEU A 298 17.17 0.43 -5.43
N LEU A 299 16.54 -0.65 -5.90
CA LEU A 299 17.15 -1.60 -6.84
C LEU A 299 16.90 -1.24 -8.31
N GLY A 300 16.13 -0.16 -8.56
CA GLY A 300 15.79 0.32 -9.90
C GLY A 300 14.41 -0.15 -10.36
N LYS A 301 14.13 0.04 -11.66
CA LYS A 301 12.87 -0.38 -12.29
C LYS A 301 13.01 -1.75 -12.94
N GLN A 302 11.93 -2.53 -12.90
CA GLN A 302 11.82 -3.82 -13.59
C GLN A 302 10.42 -3.94 -14.21
N GLU A 303 10.32 -4.71 -15.28
CA GLU A 303 9.03 -5.15 -15.83
C GLU A 303 8.62 -6.44 -15.14
N MET A 304 7.46 -6.44 -14.47
CA MET A 304 6.98 -7.56 -13.66
C MET A 304 5.51 -7.84 -13.93
N LEU A 305 5.11 -9.08 -13.73
CA LEU A 305 3.69 -9.44 -13.66
C LEU A 305 3.18 -9.17 -12.25
N VAL A 306 2.18 -8.30 -12.16
CA VAL A 306 1.64 -7.81 -10.89
C VAL A 306 0.11 -7.73 -10.96
N PRO A 307 -0.60 -7.79 -9.82
CA PRO A 307 -2.04 -7.57 -9.80
C PRO A 307 -2.36 -6.15 -10.29
N TYR A 308 -3.33 -6.03 -11.18
CA TYR A 308 -3.76 -4.75 -11.72
C TYR A 308 -5.19 -4.86 -12.26
N ASN A 309 -5.98 -3.78 -12.18
CA ASN A 309 -7.36 -3.76 -12.67
C ASN A 309 -8.21 -4.93 -12.14
N SER A 310 -8.14 -5.18 -10.83
CA SER A 310 -8.67 -6.38 -10.17
C SER A 310 -10.18 -6.29 -9.92
N TYR A 311 -10.95 -5.82 -10.91
CA TYR A 311 -12.40 -5.61 -10.77
C TYR A 311 -13.20 -6.90 -10.57
N ALA A 312 -12.72 -8.03 -11.10
CA ALA A 312 -13.45 -9.29 -10.97
C ALA A 312 -13.56 -9.74 -9.50
N VAL A 313 -12.51 -9.55 -8.68
CA VAL A 313 -12.54 -9.90 -7.25
C VAL A 313 -13.36 -8.90 -6.44
N HIS A 314 -13.57 -7.67 -6.94
CA HIS A 314 -14.38 -6.60 -6.35
C HIS A 314 -15.88 -6.69 -6.71
N GLN A 315 -16.25 -7.55 -7.66
CA GLN A 315 -17.61 -7.61 -8.20
C GLN A 315 -18.64 -7.88 -7.10
N LYS A 316 -19.72 -7.10 -7.12
CA LYS A 316 -20.84 -7.22 -6.18
C LYS A 316 -21.48 -8.60 -6.22
N GLY A 317 -21.78 -9.14 -5.04
CA GLY A 317 -22.58 -10.36 -4.88
C GLY A 317 -21.82 -11.66 -5.03
N ILE A 318 -20.48 -11.64 -5.23
CA ILE A 318 -19.70 -12.88 -5.18
C ILE A 318 -19.64 -13.37 -3.75
N PRO A 319 -20.10 -14.61 -3.47
CA PRO A 319 -19.98 -15.21 -2.13
C PRO A 319 -18.50 -15.36 -1.73
N TYR A 320 -18.18 -15.09 -0.48
CA TYR A 320 -16.79 -15.16 0.00
C TYR A 320 -16.18 -16.57 -0.13
N GLU A 321 -16.98 -17.63 -0.08
CA GLU A 321 -16.55 -19.01 -0.32
C GLU A 321 -16.05 -19.25 -1.75
N GLN A 322 -16.49 -18.42 -2.70
CA GLN A 322 -15.95 -18.45 -4.06
C GLN A 322 -14.63 -17.71 -4.18
N ILE A 323 -14.40 -16.71 -3.35
CA ILE A 323 -13.17 -15.91 -3.31
C ILE A 323 -12.09 -16.66 -2.52
N LEU A 324 -12.45 -17.14 -1.31
CA LEU A 324 -11.52 -17.75 -0.37
C LEU A 324 -11.42 -19.26 -0.61
N LYS A 325 -10.24 -19.70 -1.06
CA LYS A 325 -9.90 -21.12 -1.17
C LYS A 325 -8.94 -21.51 -0.05
N ALA A 326 -8.78 -22.79 0.20
CA ALA A 326 -7.72 -23.25 1.07
C ALA A 326 -6.36 -22.80 0.51
N SER A 327 -5.56 -22.13 1.32
CA SER A 327 -4.19 -21.68 1.04
C SER A 327 -4.02 -20.50 0.08
N TYR A 328 -5.02 -20.09 -0.70
CA TYR A 328 -4.92 -18.94 -1.63
C TYR A 328 -6.29 -18.37 -2.03
N VAL A 329 -6.29 -17.14 -2.52
CA VAL A 329 -7.46 -16.51 -3.15
C VAL A 329 -7.72 -17.14 -4.51
N ASN A 330 -8.98 -17.34 -4.87
CA ASN A 330 -9.39 -17.98 -6.12
C ASN A 330 -8.75 -17.30 -7.35
N PRO A 331 -7.81 -17.95 -8.05
CA PRO A 331 -7.10 -17.35 -9.17
C PRO A 331 -7.97 -17.03 -10.37
N ASP A 332 -9.18 -17.58 -10.47
CA ASP A 332 -10.12 -17.27 -11.55
C ASP A 332 -10.75 -15.87 -11.42
N LEU A 333 -10.64 -15.26 -10.24
CA LEU A 333 -11.08 -13.89 -9.95
C LEU A 333 -9.93 -12.88 -9.98
N LEU A 334 -8.69 -13.33 -10.17
CA LEU A 334 -7.51 -12.46 -10.14
C LEU A 334 -7.07 -12.09 -11.55
N ARG A 335 -6.58 -10.87 -11.69
CA ARG A 335 -6.04 -10.31 -12.93
C ARG A 335 -4.61 -9.85 -12.70
N TYR A 336 -3.71 -10.31 -13.55
CA TYR A 336 -2.31 -9.91 -13.57
C TYR A 336 -1.99 -9.26 -14.92
N GLU A 337 -1.19 -8.21 -14.86
CA GLU A 337 -0.74 -7.47 -16.04
C GLU A 337 0.78 -7.23 -15.94
N GLN A 338 1.44 -7.02 -17.08
CA GLN A 338 2.86 -6.66 -17.08
C GLN A 338 3.02 -5.16 -16.92
N HIS A 339 3.63 -4.72 -15.82
CA HIS A 339 3.89 -3.31 -15.53
C HIS A 339 5.37 -3.06 -15.21
N ARG A 340 5.81 -1.82 -15.36
CA ARG A 340 7.08 -1.37 -14.79
C ARG A 340 6.85 -1.07 -13.32
N VAL A 341 7.70 -1.61 -12.50
CA VAL A 341 7.68 -1.39 -11.05
C VAL A 341 9.03 -0.90 -10.55
N TRP A 342 9.00 -0.02 -9.59
CA TRP A 342 10.15 0.28 -8.76
C TRP A 342 10.37 -0.85 -7.77
N VAL A 343 11.59 -1.38 -7.71
CA VAL A 343 11.93 -2.43 -6.76
C VAL A 343 12.73 -1.81 -5.62
N VAL A 344 12.17 -1.94 -4.40
CA VAL A 344 12.76 -1.40 -3.17
C VAL A 344 12.99 -2.54 -2.20
N GLU A 345 14.20 -2.65 -1.66
CA GLU A 345 14.53 -3.63 -0.63
C GLU A 345 14.71 -2.94 0.73
N ALA A 346 14.06 -3.49 1.75
CA ALA A 346 14.17 -3.07 3.14
C ALA A 346 14.81 -4.18 3.96
N SER A 347 15.96 -3.89 4.58
CA SER A 347 16.68 -4.81 5.47
C SER A 347 16.60 -4.30 6.92
N LEU A 348 16.19 -5.15 7.85
CA LEU A 348 16.02 -4.79 9.25
C LEU A 348 17.35 -4.35 9.85
N ARG A 349 17.36 -3.17 10.45
CA ARG A 349 18.55 -2.62 11.11
C ARG A 349 18.93 -3.41 12.36
N LYS A 350 20.22 -3.49 12.63
CA LYS A 350 20.72 -4.10 13.86
C LYS A 350 20.13 -3.42 15.10
N GLY A 351 19.64 -4.22 16.04
CA GLY A 351 19.03 -3.73 17.28
C GLY A 351 17.52 -3.54 17.23
N PHE A 352 16.90 -3.66 16.04
CA PHE A 352 15.44 -3.70 15.91
C PHE A 352 14.92 -5.13 15.78
N SER A 353 13.65 -5.32 16.11
CA SER A 353 12.93 -6.58 15.97
C SER A 353 11.72 -6.40 15.07
N HIS A 354 11.50 -7.36 14.19
CA HIS A 354 10.32 -7.48 13.35
C HIS A 354 10.19 -8.93 12.85
N PRO A 355 9.00 -9.48 12.60
CA PRO A 355 8.84 -10.80 12.00
C PRO A 355 9.59 -10.96 10.67
N TYR A 356 9.66 -9.88 9.89
CA TYR A 356 10.33 -9.86 8.59
C TYR A 356 11.68 -9.15 8.70
N ALA A 357 12.77 -9.92 8.58
CA ALA A 357 14.13 -9.37 8.58
C ALA A 357 14.47 -8.65 7.26
N LYS A 358 13.82 -9.05 6.20
CA LYS A 358 13.92 -8.38 4.89
C LYS A 358 12.57 -8.38 4.19
N ARG A 359 12.27 -7.30 3.48
CA ARG A 359 11.12 -7.17 2.59
C ARG A 359 11.57 -6.62 1.24
N ARG A 360 10.98 -7.11 0.16
CA ARG A 360 11.21 -6.55 -1.18
C ARG A 360 9.87 -6.12 -1.75
N PHE A 361 9.75 -4.83 -1.99
CA PHE A 361 8.55 -4.15 -2.44
C PHE A 361 8.60 -3.91 -3.94
N TYR A 362 7.46 -4.09 -4.61
CA TYR A 362 7.26 -3.82 -6.03
C TYR A 362 6.18 -2.74 -6.16
N LEU A 363 6.64 -1.50 -6.43
CA LEU A 363 5.78 -0.32 -6.47
C LEU A 363 5.48 0.02 -7.93
N ASP A 364 4.21 0.24 -8.23
CA ASP A 364 3.78 0.69 -9.55
C ASP A 364 4.39 2.05 -9.93
N GLU A 365 4.90 2.18 -11.15
CA GLU A 365 5.53 3.44 -11.59
C GLU A 365 4.52 4.56 -11.82
N ASP A 366 3.24 4.23 -12.09
CA ASP A 366 2.19 5.19 -12.43
C ASP A 366 1.43 5.72 -11.22
N SER A 367 1.36 4.97 -10.13
CA SER A 367 0.55 5.31 -8.95
C SER A 367 1.30 5.32 -7.63
N TRP A 368 2.51 4.72 -7.58
CA TRP A 368 3.25 4.44 -6.34
C TRP A 368 2.55 3.44 -5.40
N GLN A 369 1.48 2.78 -5.84
CA GLN A 369 0.88 1.67 -5.09
C GLN A 369 1.88 0.51 -5.01
N ILE A 370 2.11 -0.05 -3.82
CA ILE A 370 2.79 -1.34 -3.68
C ILE A 370 1.84 -2.41 -4.19
N LEU A 371 2.27 -3.20 -5.18
CA LEU A 371 1.47 -4.25 -5.82
C LEU A 371 1.78 -5.63 -5.27
N ALA A 372 3.04 -5.86 -4.88
CA ALA A 372 3.48 -7.09 -4.25
C ALA A 372 4.64 -6.82 -3.27
N VAL A 373 4.82 -7.73 -2.30
CA VAL A 373 5.94 -7.71 -1.36
C VAL A 373 6.41 -9.13 -1.11
N ASP A 374 7.69 -9.41 -1.28
CA ASP A 374 8.31 -10.65 -0.80
C ASP A 374 8.75 -10.47 0.65
N LEU A 375 8.41 -11.42 1.51
CA LEU A 375 8.66 -11.42 2.94
C LEU A 375 9.70 -12.47 3.31
N TYR A 376 10.77 -12.04 3.96
CA TYR A 376 11.87 -12.93 4.37
C TYR A 376 12.01 -12.95 5.88
N ASP A 377 12.21 -14.15 6.42
CA ASP A 377 12.45 -14.36 7.85
C ASP A 377 13.87 -13.93 8.30
N LYS A 378 14.17 -14.14 9.59
CA LYS A 378 15.47 -13.81 10.19
C LYS A 378 16.65 -14.62 9.62
N ASP A 379 16.38 -15.75 9.01
CA ASP A 379 17.39 -16.65 8.44
C ASP A 379 17.56 -16.39 6.91
N GLY A 380 16.81 -15.42 6.38
CA GLY A 380 16.85 -15.00 4.97
C GLY A 380 16.03 -15.89 4.04
N HIS A 381 15.20 -16.79 4.58
CA HIS A 381 14.31 -17.62 3.76
C HIS A 381 13.06 -16.83 3.41
N LEU A 382 12.56 -17.03 2.19
CA LEU A 382 11.27 -16.50 1.77
C LEU A 382 10.16 -17.19 2.58
N SER A 383 9.57 -16.46 3.52
CA SER A 383 8.56 -16.98 4.45
C SER A 383 7.12 -16.66 4.03
N GLY A 384 6.93 -15.71 3.13
CA GLY A 384 5.61 -15.31 2.67
C GLY A 384 5.65 -14.24 1.59
N MET A 385 4.48 -13.74 1.22
CA MET A 385 4.31 -12.59 0.33
C MET A 385 3.04 -11.82 0.67
N GLN A 386 3.00 -10.54 0.22
CA GLN A 386 1.77 -9.75 0.19
C GLN A 386 1.40 -9.44 -1.25
N GLU A 387 0.11 -9.33 -1.51
CA GLU A 387 -0.43 -8.80 -2.75
C GLU A 387 -1.45 -7.71 -2.45
N SER A 388 -1.45 -6.71 -3.29
CA SER A 388 -2.45 -5.66 -3.35
C SER A 388 -3.17 -5.78 -4.68
N HIS A 389 -4.48 -5.96 -4.66
CA HIS A 389 -5.32 -6.09 -5.86
C HIS A 389 -6.03 -4.76 -6.12
N PRO A 390 -5.41 -3.82 -6.88
CA PRO A 390 -5.96 -2.50 -7.07
C PRO A 390 -6.99 -2.42 -8.18
N ILE A 391 -7.85 -1.41 -8.05
CA ILE A 391 -8.72 -0.90 -9.11
C ILE A 391 -8.58 0.62 -9.22
N SER A 392 -9.04 1.19 -10.31
CA SER A 392 -9.27 2.63 -10.42
C SER A 392 -10.64 2.96 -9.85
N TYR A 393 -10.69 3.73 -8.76
CA TYR A 393 -11.89 4.39 -8.26
C TYR A 393 -12.09 5.66 -9.10
N TYR A 394 -12.57 5.49 -10.31
CA TYR A 394 -12.54 6.50 -11.38
C TYR A 394 -13.49 7.67 -11.15
N ASP A 395 -14.41 7.58 -10.21
CA ASP A 395 -15.28 8.67 -9.77
C ASP A 395 -14.56 9.67 -8.83
N VAL A 396 -13.43 9.25 -8.23
CA VAL A 396 -12.56 10.07 -7.35
C VAL A 396 -11.16 10.25 -7.93
N PRO A 397 -10.88 9.96 -9.17
CA PRO A 397 -9.64 9.51 -9.80
C PRO A 397 -8.56 9.07 -8.81
N MET A 398 -8.72 7.86 -8.25
CA MET A 398 -7.78 7.29 -7.27
C MET A 398 -7.52 5.83 -7.64
N PHE A 399 -6.26 5.41 -7.57
CA PHE A 399 -5.86 4.02 -7.78
C PHE A 399 -5.46 3.40 -6.44
N GLY A 400 -6.13 2.34 -6.06
CA GLY A 400 -5.91 1.73 -4.76
C GLY A 400 -6.44 0.31 -4.64
N SER A 401 -5.97 -0.39 -3.63
CA SER A 401 -6.33 -1.77 -3.36
C SER A 401 -7.81 -1.89 -2.96
N THR A 402 -8.50 -2.85 -3.55
CA THR A 402 -9.82 -3.32 -3.09
C THR A 402 -9.66 -4.56 -2.22
N LEU A 403 -8.64 -5.39 -2.47
CA LEU A 403 -8.33 -6.58 -1.69
C LEU A 403 -6.82 -6.64 -1.42
N GLU A 404 -6.44 -6.93 -0.19
CA GLU A 404 -5.06 -7.21 0.21
C GLU A 404 -4.93 -8.61 0.79
N THR A 405 -3.82 -9.28 0.48
CA THR A 405 -3.52 -10.61 0.98
C THR A 405 -2.13 -10.69 1.58
N ILE A 406 -1.97 -11.54 2.60
CA ILE A 406 -0.67 -11.87 3.20
C ILE A 406 -0.59 -13.39 3.29
N TYR A 407 0.25 -13.99 2.49
CA TYR A 407 0.49 -15.44 2.47
C TYR A 407 1.61 -15.82 3.44
N ASP A 408 1.35 -16.81 4.29
CA ASP A 408 2.33 -17.50 5.13
C ASP A 408 2.64 -18.86 4.48
N PHE A 409 3.80 -18.95 3.82
CA PHE A 409 4.22 -20.17 3.13
C PHE A 409 4.59 -21.29 4.08
N VAL A 410 5.01 -20.96 5.31
CA VAL A 410 5.37 -21.95 6.33
C VAL A 410 4.13 -22.61 6.90
N GLY A 411 3.12 -21.80 7.25
CA GLY A 411 1.86 -22.28 7.82
C GLY A 411 0.83 -22.72 6.77
N ASN A 412 1.12 -22.51 5.49
CA ASN A 412 0.20 -22.76 4.37
C ASN A 412 -1.19 -22.14 4.60
N ARG A 413 -1.22 -20.88 4.98
CA ARG A 413 -2.40 -20.10 5.34
C ARG A 413 -2.22 -18.66 4.88
N TYR A 414 -3.29 -17.88 4.87
CA TYR A 414 -3.21 -16.48 4.48
C TYR A 414 -4.21 -15.60 5.22
N PHE A 415 -3.89 -14.35 5.29
CA PHE A 415 -4.79 -13.29 5.75
C PHE A 415 -5.29 -12.50 4.55
N VAL A 416 -6.55 -12.10 4.59
CA VAL A 416 -7.19 -11.26 3.58
C VAL A 416 -7.91 -10.11 4.25
N ASP A 417 -7.78 -8.91 3.68
CA ASP A 417 -8.53 -7.70 4.06
C ASP A 417 -9.12 -7.04 2.81
N GLY A 418 -10.26 -6.37 2.96
CA GLY A 418 -10.89 -5.67 1.84
C GLY A 418 -12.02 -6.44 1.15
N LEU A 419 -12.51 -7.55 1.73
CA LEU A 419 -13.68 -8.25 1.17
C LEU A 419 -14.92 -7.34 1.25
N ASP A 420 -15.31 -6.75 0.13
CA ASP A 420 -16.36 -5.72 0.01
C ASP A 420 -17.57 -6.14 -0.82
N ASN A 421 -17.53 -7.31 -1.47
CA ASN A 421 -18.50 -7.81 -2.45
C ASN A 421 -19.97 -7.80 -1.99
N ASN A 422 -20.21 -7.88 -0.67
CA ASN A 422 -21.53 -7.92 -0.06
C ASN A 422 -21.80 -6.71 0.85
N GLU A 423 -20.96 -5.68 0.74
CA GLU A 423 -21.04 -4.47 1.53
C GLU A 423 -21.47 -3.26 0.66
N PRO A 424 -21.92 -2.16 1.28
CA PRO A 424 -22.08 -0.91 0.55
C PRO A 424 -20.75 -0.44 -0.07
N MET A 425 -20.85 0.24 -1.22
CA MET A 425 -19.66 0.82 -1.85
C MET A 425 -19.07 1.93 -0.99
N TYR A 426 -17.78 2.16 -1.16
CA TYR A 426 -17.02 3.20 -0.46
C TYR A 426 -17.62 4.58 -0.72
N ASP A 427 -17.84 5.34 0.37
CA ASP A 427 -18.34 6.71 0.30
C ASP A 427 -17.20 7.72 0.52
N PHE A 428 -16.67 8.24 -0.58
CA PHE A 428 -15.64 9.28 -0.55
C PHE A 428 -16.19 10.68 -0.24
N ASN A 429 -17.51 10.83 -0.16
CA ASN A 429 -18.18 12.09 0.19
C ASN A 429 -18.74 12.09 1.62
N ALA A 430 -18.43 11.05 2.41
CA ALA A 430 -18.87 10.97 3.80
C ALA A 430 -18.47 12.25 4.57
N PRO A 431 -19.38 12.86 5.38
CA PRO A 431 -19.13 14.13 6.04
C PRO A 431 -18.22 13.99 7.27
N LEU A 432 -16.99 13.52 7.05
CA LEU A 432 -16.00 13.30 8.10
C LEU A 432 -15.26 14.59 8.45
N SER A 433 -14.86 14.69 9.70
CA SER A 433 -14.05 15.79 10.23
C SER A 433 -13.03 15.30 11.26
N PRO A 434 -11.95 16.03 11.54
CA PRO A 434 -10.98 15.65 12.57
C PRO A 434 -11.59 15.39 13.96
N ARG A 435 -12.78 15.97 14.25
CA ARG A 435 -13.50 15.78 15.52
C ARG A 435 -14.04 14.37 15.71
N ASP A 436 -14.22 13.62 14.61
CA ASP A 436 -14.73 12.23 14.62
C ASP A 436 -13.63 11.22 14.98
N PHE A 437 -12.37 11.66 15.02
CA PHE A 437 -11.19 10.83 15.30
C PHE A 437 -10.54 11.16 16.64
N THR A 438 -11.37 11.36 17.66
CA THR A 438 -10.94 11.68 19.02
C THR A 438 -11.32 10.59 20.02
N PRO A 439 -10.65 10.48 21.18
CA PRO A 439 -11.06 9.56 22.25
C PRO A 439 -12.49 9.81 22.74
N GLN A 440 -12.96 11.07 22.68
CA GLN A 440 -14.32 11.45 23.06
C GLN A 440 -15.36 10.93 22.05
N ALA A 441 -15.06 11.04 20.74
CA ALA A 441 -15.91 10.48 19.70
C ALA A 441 -15.99 8.96 19.84
N LEU A 442 -14.86 8.29 20.02
CA LEU A 442 -14.80 6.86 20.22
C LEU A 442 -15.63 6.36 21.41
N ARG A 443 -15.67 7.14 22.50
CA ARG A 443 -16.51 6.83 23.67
C ARG A 443 -18.01 6.96 23.38
N ARG A 444 -18.40 7.98 22.61
CA ARG A 444 -19.82 8.21 22.25
C ARG A 444 -20.37 7.09 21.36
N GLU A 445 -19.56 6.60 20.43
CA GLU A 445 -19.95 5.52 19.50
C GLU A 445 -20.00 4.14 20.18
N GLY A 446 -19.30 3.96 21.29
CA GLY A 446 -19.26 2.71 22.05
C GLY A 446 -20.38 2.53 23.10
N ASN A 447 -21.13 3.59 23.39
CA ASN A 447 -22.30 3.58 24.29
C ASN A 447 -23.58 3.46 23.49
#